data_ec87e9a110123e8cb6f195b49b5e47c7
#
_entry.id   ec87e9a110123e8cb6f195b49b5e47c7
#
_cell.length_a   1.000
_cell.length_b   1.000
_cell.length_c   1.000
_cell.angle_alpha   90.00
_cell.angle_beta   90.00
_cell.angle_gamma   90.00
#
_symmetry.space_group_name_H-M   'P 1'
#
loop_
_entity.id
_entity.type
_entity.pdbx_description
1 polymer ?
#
loop_
_entity_poly.entity_id
_entity_poly.type
_entity_poly.pdbx_seq_one_letter_code
_entity_poly.pdbx_strand_id
1 'polypeptide(L)'
;DLILFNQEEPVISQDSEAIKRNAFKIISIAEVGDILEQISYKKGTIGFSYLSLKMQNIEIIEELEILNYHLHKIAQKVNSSISLINDEIEYEVGTTDLLPEQILTKQLTPHFKKSRDEIAIEFISNEKKLCFLLQMLNAIMQEQTKPILLVLKNLDDYLTYDSFVRIAQYLEELSNKYPYFNTILFPSQEGYLYLTEATLETVNIVSDRIEHYPAFTFLYTRYQQSYPSTSPLGEKEFLNSLRKISSYLFSSDINRVVSLADIDLVTLKIVNSLYQY
;
A
#
# COMPACT_ATOMS: atom_id res chain seq x y z
N ASP A 1 -8.54 0.81 11.05
CA ASP A 1 -8.66 0.36 12.41
C ASP A 1 -9.27 -1.02 12.66
N LEU A 2 -9.24 -1.92 11.69
CA LEU A 2 -9.42 -3.35 11.96
C LEU A 2 -8.45 -3.89 13.04
N ILE A 3 -7.46 -3.11 13.40
CA ILE A 3 -6.39 -3.45 14.36
C ILE A 3 -6.60 -2.78 15.72
N LEU A 4 -7.52 -1.82 15.86
CA LEU A 4 -7.59 -0.94 17.03
C LEU A 4 -8.85 -1.09 17.89
N PHE A 5 -9.71 -2.06 17.61
CA PHE A 5 -11.02 -2.11 18.24
C PHE A 5 -11.07 -2.74 19.62
N ASN A 6 -9.97 -3.24 20.20
CA ASN A 6 -9.97 -3.63 21.60
C ASN A 6 -8.60 -3.42 22.22
N GLN A 7 -8.56 -2.99 23.46
CA GLN A 7 -7.39 -3.00 24.34
C GLN A 7 -6.88 -4.44 24.60
N GLU A 8 -7.63 -5.46 24.20
CA GLU A 8 -7.21 -6.84 24.09
C GLU A 8 -6.56 -7.06 22.72
N GLU A 9 -5.54 -7.89 22.63
CA GLU A 9 -4.73 -8.13 21.43
C GLU A 9 -5.62 -8.31 20.18
N PRO A 10 -5.41 -7.49 19.11
CA PRO A 10 -6.23 -7.59 17.91
C PRO A 10 -6.05 -8.97 17.29
N VAL A 11 -7.13 -9.72 17.18
CA VAL A 11 -7.15 -11.04 16.57
C VAL A 11 -7.72 -10.92 15.16
N ILE A 12 -6.90 -11.20 14.15
CA ILE A 12 -7.40 -11.41 12.80
C ILE A 12 -7.79 -12.89 12.72
N SER A 13 -9.03 -13.18 12.38
CA SER A 13 -9.51 -14.54 12.21
C SER A 13 -9.98 -14.80 10.79
N GLN A 14 -9.76 -15.99 10.30
CA GLN A 14 -10.32 -16.52 9.07
C GLN A 14 -11.01 -17.85 9.42
N ASP A 15 -12.26 -18.01 9.00
CA ASP A 15 -13.07 -19.23 9.29
C ASP A 15 -13.11 -19.59 10.79
N SER A 16 -13.18 -18.57 11.64
CA SER A 16 -13.16 -18.66 13.11
C SER A 16 -11.81 -19.09 13.72
N GLU A 17 -10.75 -19.25 12.95
CA GLU A 17 -9.41 -19.51 13.43
C GLU A 17 -8.57 -18.23 13.48
N ALA A 18 -7.86 -18.02 14.59
CA ALA A 18 -6.97 -16.86 14.75
C ALA A 18 -5.74 -16.97 13.83
N ILE A 19 -5.55 -15.96 12.99
CA ILE A 19 -4.39 -15.88 12.10
C ILE A 19 -3.20 -15.31 12.88
N LYS A 20 -2.02 -15.93 12.73
CA LYS A 20 -0.80 -15.45 13.37
C LYS A 20 -0.42 -14.07 12.83
N ARG A 21 0.04 -13.16 13.69
CA ARG A 21 0.44 -11.77 13.35
C ARG A 21 1.45 -11.68 12.21
N ASN A 22 2.28 -12.68 12.03
CA ASN A 22 3.31 -12.74 10.97
C ASN A 22 2.84 -13.40 9.67
N ALA A 23 1.58 -13.83 9.58
CA ALA A 23 1.00 -14.42 8.36
C ALA A 23 0.92 -13.40 7.22
N PHE A 24 0.75 -12.11 7.54
CA PHE A 24 0.71 -11.00 6.59
C PHE A 24 1.82 -10.00 6.88
N LYS A 25 2.40 -9.43 5.81
CA LYS A 25 3.15 -8.18 5.92
C LYS A 25 2.15 -7.03 5.81
N ILE A 26 1.85 -6.36 6.92
CA ILE A 26 0.97 -5.20 6.93
C ILE A 26 1.81 -3.94 6.65
N ILE A 27 1.38 -3.14 5.67
CA ILE A 27 1.98 -1.86 5.31
C ILE A 27 0.89 -0.81 5.43
N SER A 28 1.04 0.14 6.33
CA SER A 28 0.08 1.23 6.55
C SER A 28 0.69 2.55 6.10
N ILE A 29 -0.06 3.31 5.30
CA ILE A 29 0.29 4.63 4.81
C ILE A 29 -0.88 5.56 5.13
N ALA A 30 -0.64 6.55 5.96
CA ALA A 30 -1.63 7.55 6.37
C ALA A 30 -1.29 8.96 5.88
N GLU A 31 -0.01 9.21 5.58
CA GLU A 31 0.48 10.51 5.13
C GLU A 31 1.65 10.38 4.15
N VAL A 32 2.04 11.47 3.53
CA VAL A 32 3.18 11.51 2.58
C VAL A 32 4.49 11.08 3.23
N GLY A 33 4.67 11.36 4.52
CA GLY A 33 5.82 10.93 5.30
C GLY A 33 6.00 9.42 5.31
N ASP A 34 4.90 8.67 5.46
CA ASP A 34 4.91 7.21 5.42
C ASP A 34 5.35 6.67 4.06
N ILE A 35 4.92 7.33 2.96
CA ILE A 35 5.37 6.96 1.60
C ILE A 35 6.89 7.13 1.49
N LEU A 36 7.42 8.25 1.97
CA LEU A 36 8.85 8.54 1.94
C LEU A 36 9.63 7.54 2.80
N GLU A 37 9.12 7.20 3.98
CA GLU A 37 9.73 6.19 4.84
C GLU A 37 9.76 4.82 4.14
N GLN A 38 8.66 4.39 3.54
CA GLN A 38 8.59 3.10 2.84
C GLN A 38 9.46 3.03 1.58
N ILE A 39 9.69 4.14 0.88
CA ILE A 39 10.61 4.21 -0.27
C ILE A 39 12.08 4.22 0.18
N SER A 40 12.36 4.60 1.42
CA SER A 40 13.73 4.67 1.95
C SER A 40 14.41 3.29 1.93
N TYR A 41 15.73 3.30 2.06
CA TYR A 41 16.55 2.07 2.16
C TYR A 41 16.82 1.63 3.60
N LYS A 42 16.00 2.08 4.55
CA LYS A 42 16.04 1.67 5.95
C LYS A 42 15.55 0.23 6.09
N LYS A 43 16.22 -0.57 6.91
CA LYS A 43 15.83 -1.98 7.15
C LYS A 43 14.36 -2.08 7.59
N GLY A 44 13.61 -2.98 6.93
CA GLY A 44 12.18 -3.18 7.18
C GLY A 44 11.25 -2.48 6.19
N THR A 45 11.75 -1.52 5.40
CA THR A 45 10.96 -0.78 4.39
C THR A 45 10.82 -1.55 3.08
N ILE A 46 9.93 -1.07 2.21
CA ILE A 46 9.74 -1.62 0.86
C ILE A 46 10.96 -1.32 0.00
N GLY A 47 11.51 -0.10 0.07
CA GLY A 47 12.70 0.29 -0.66
C GLY A 47 13.92 -0.59 -0.33
N PHE A 48 14.13 -0.88 0.96
CA PHE A 48 15.18 -1.81 1.38
C PHE A 48 14.94 -3.22 0.83
N SER A 49 13.70 -3.73 0.93
CA SER A 49 13.34 -5.06 0.42
C SER A 49 13.55 -5.16 -1.10
N TYR A 50 13.18 -4.12 -1.84
CA TYR A 50 13.37 -4.03 -3.28
C TYR A 50 14.86 -4.03 -3.67
N LEU A 51 15.68 -3.21 -3.01
CA LEU A 51 17.11 -3.17 -3.27
C LEU A 51 17.82 -4.47 -2.85
N SER A 52 17.42 -5.06 -1.71
CA SER A 52 17.92 -6.37 -1.29
C SER A 52 17.63 -7.46 -2.31
N LEU A 53 16.45 -7.43 -2.93
CA LEU A 53 16.10 -8.33 -4.03
C LEU A 53 17.04 -8.13 -5.24
N LYS A 54 17.35 -6.88 -5.61
CA LYS A 54 18.29 -6.58 -6.72
C LYS A 54 19.71 -7.02 -6.41
N MET A 55 20.14 -6.98 -5.14
CA MET A 55 21.44 -7.46 -4.70
C MET A 55 21.61 -9.00 -4.80
N GLN A 56 20.51 -9.74 -5.03
CA GLN A 56 20.54 -11.21 -5.25
C GLN A 56 20.85 -11.57 -6.72
N ASN A 57 21.06 -10.60 -7.60
CA ASN A 57 21.49 -10.87 -8.97
C ASN A 57 22.86 -11.56 -8.96
N ILE A 58 23.02 -12.60 -9.78
CA ILE A 58 24.22 -13.43 -9.83
C ILE A 58 25.49 -12.60 -10.17
N GLU A 59 25.37 -11.65 -11.08
CA GLU A 59 26.49 -10.76 -11.45
C GLU A 59 26.96 -9.90 -10.26
N ILE A 60 26.03 -9.47 -9.40
CA ILE A 60 26.34 -8.70 -8.20
C ILE A 60 26.98 -9.60 -7.14
N ILE A 61 26.53 -10.85 -7.01
CA ILE A 61 27.09 -11.83 -6.09
C ILE A 61 28.53 -12.17 -6.50
N GLU A 62 28.80 -12.39 -7.78
CA GLU A 62 30.14 -12.63 -8.30
C GLU A 62 31.09 -11.47 -8.02
N GLU A 63 30.68 -10.23 -8.21
CA GLU A 63 31.49 -9.05 -7.87
C GLU A 63 31.74 -8.95 -6.35
N LEU A 64 30.77 -9.35 -5.54
CA LEU A 64 30.91 -9.37 -4.09
C LEU A 64 31.93 -10.44 -3.63
N GLU A 65 31.96 -11.59 -4.25
CA GLU A 65 32.96 -12.63 -4.01
C GLU A 65 34.37 -12.16 -4.35
N ILE A 66 34.52 -11.45 -5.47
CA ILE A 66 35.81 -10.82 -5.87
C ILE A 66 36.23 -9.79 -4.84
N LEU A 67 35.30 -8.97 -4.35
CA LEU A 67 35.59 -7.97 -3.32
C LEU A 67 36.07 -8.63 -2.02
N ASN A 68 35.38 -9.66 -1.56
CA ASN A 68 35.73 -10.42 -0.36
C ASN A 68 37.12 -11.08 -0.52
N TYR A 69 37.41 -11.66 -1.67
CA TYR A 69 38.75 -12.15 -1.96
C TYR A 69 39.85 -11.08 -1.83
N HIS A 70 39.58 -9.88 -2.31
CA HIS A 70 40.53 -8.76 -2.18
C HIS A 70 40.71 -8.30 -0.73
N LEU A 71 39.66 -8.33 0.08
CA LEU A 71 39.73 -8.01 1.51
C LEU A 71 40.60 -9.02 2.25
N HIS A 72 40.44 -10.33 1.99
CA HIS A 72 41.31 -11.37 2.56
C HIS A 72 42.75 -11.19 2.15
N LYS A 73 43.02 -10.85 0.88
CA LYS A 73 44.37 -10.52 0.41
C LYS A 73 45.01 -9.32 1.14
N ILE A 74 44.21 -8.28 1.41
CA ILE A 74 44.67 -7.11 2.15
C ILE A 74 45.07 -7.53 3.60
N ALA A 75 44.21 -8.31 4.28
CA ALA A 75 44.53 -8.81 5.62
C ALA A 75 45.82 -9.64 5.65
N GLN A 76 46.02 -10.55 4.69
CA GLN A 76 47.25 -11.33 4.57
C GLN A 76 48.49 -10.43 4.40
N LYS A 77 48.39 -9.39 3.55
CA LYS A 77 49.51 -8.41 3.38
C LYS A 77 49.77 -7.62 4.63
N VAL A 78 48.74 -7.23 5.38
CA VAL A 78 48.91 -6.53 6.68
C VAL A 78 49.62 -7.48 7.65
N ASN A 79 49.14 -8.72 7.76
CA ASN A 79 49.73 -9.73 8.65
C ASN A 79 51.21 -9.99 8.34
N SER A 80 51.55 -10.05 7.04
CA SER A 80 52.96 -10.24 6.62
C SER A 80 53.86 -9.05 6.96
N SER A 81 53.30 -7.87 7.27
CA SER A 81 54.02 -6.65 7.66
C SER A 81 54.03 -6.43 9.17
N ILE A 82 53.24 -7.17 9.95
CA ILE A 82 53.20 -7.09 11.40
C ILE A 82 54.47 -7.75 11.97
N SER A 83 55.22 -7.01 12.78
CA SER A 83 56.34 -7.54 13.54
C SER A 83 55.85 -8.17 14.84
N LEU A 84 56.43 -9.30 15.23
CA LEU A 84 56.17 -9.92 16.52
C LEU A 84 56.48 -8.96 17.64
N ILE A 85 55.56 -8.84 18.61
CA ILE A 85 55.74 -7.95 19.78
C ILE A 85 56.64 -8.64 20.82
N ASN A 86 56.46 -9.96 20.97
CA ASN A 86 57.30 -10.85 21.79
C ASN A 86 57.14 -12.30 21.31
N ASP A 87 57.92 -13.22 21.90
CA ASP A 87 57.92 -14.62 21.52
C ASP A 87 56.70 -15.42 21.98
N GLU A 88 55.81 -14.83 22.77
CA GLU A 88 54.66 -15.52 23.37
C GLU A 88 53.31 -15.03 22.79
N ILE A 89 53.25 -13.83 22.16
CA ILE A 89 51.99 -13.24 21.68
C ILE A 89 52.15 -12.84 20.22
N GLU A 90 51.32 -13.48 19.36
CA GLU A 90 51.14 -13.11 17.97
C GLU A 90 49.95 -12.18 17.83
N TYR A 91 50.07 -11.15 17.02
CA TYR A 91 48.99 -10.25 16.65
C TYR A 91 48.64 -10.42 15.19
N GLU A 92 47.38 -10.82 14.91
CA GLU A 92 46.88 -11.05 13.57
C GLU A 92 45.61 -10.25 13.29
N VAL A 93 45.48 -9.78 12.05
CA VAL A 93 44.25 -9.13 11.54
C VAL A 93 43.46 -10.12 10.76
N GLY A 94 42.24 -10.39 11.20
CA GLY A 94 41.24 -11.18 10.47
C GLY A 94 40.28 -10.29 9.66
N THR A 95 39.63 -10.89 8.70
CA THR A 95 38.51 -10.26 7.97
C THR A 95 37.26 -11.12 8.07
N THR A 96 36.10 -10.49 7.96
CA THR A 96 34.82 -11.16 7.76
C THR A 96 34.30 -10.79 6.39
N ASP A 97 33.64 -11.74 5.72
CA ASP A 97 33.03 -11.49 4.42
C ASP A 97 31.95 -10.43 4.52
N LEU A 98 31.96 -9.52 3.56
CA LEU A 98 30.90 -8.52 3.39
C LEU A 98 29.65 -9.21 2.83
N LEU A 99 28.55 -9.03 3.53
CA LEU A 99 27.25 -9.50 3.07
C LEU A 99 26.55 -8.45 2.20
N PRO A 100 25.67 -8.83 1.25
CA PRO A 100 24.91 -7.91 0.41
C PRO A 100 24.21 -6.81 1.20
N GLU A 101 23.58 -7.17 2.34
CA GLU A 101 22.90 -6.20 3.21
C GLU A 101 23.84 -5.16 3.84
N GLN A 102 25.08 -5.55 4.14
CA GLN A 102 26.07 -4.62 4.71
C GLN A 102 26.53 -3.60 3.68
N ILE A 103 26.72 -4.04 2.43
CA ILE A 103 27.05 -3.14 1.33
C ILE A 103 25.89 -2.19 1.06
N LEU A 104 24.67 -2.70 0.97
CA LEU A 104 23.47 -1.89 0.74
C LEU A 104 23.30 -0.80 1.82
N THR A 105 23.55 -1.13 3.09
CA THR A 105 23.31 -0.20 4.21
C THR A 105 24.46 0.76 4.51
N LYS A 106 25.70 0.41 4.14
CA LYS A 106 26.88 1.17 4.53
C LYS A 106 27.65 1.82 3.40
N GLN A 107 27.53 1.26 2.17
CA GLN A 107 28.38 1.65 1.04
C GLN A 107 27.59 2.22 -0.13
N LEU A 108 26.31 1.85 -0.27
CA LEU A 108 25.47 2.32 -1.37
C LEU A 108 24.49 3.40 -0.86
N THR A 109 24.35 4.45 -1.65
CA THR A 109 23.40 5.53 -1.38
C THR A 109 22.45 5.67 -2.58
N PRO A 110 21.16 5.35 -2.44
CA PRO A 110 20.19 5.52 -3.51
C PRO A 110 19.90 6.99 -3.78
N HIS A 111 19.85 7.37 -5.07
CA HIS A 111 19.50 8.70 -5.53
C HIS A 111 18.36 8.66 -6.53
N PHE A 112 17.48 9.65 -6.48
CA PHE A 112 16.46 9.85 -7.49
C PHE A 112 17.01 10.69 -8.63
N LYS A 113 16.73 10.31 -9.88
CA LYS A 113 17.17 11.02 -11.06
C LYS A 113 16.00 11.36 -11.99
N LYS A 114 16.05 12.55 -12.57
CA LYS A 114 15.17 12.96 -13.66
C LYS A 114 16.03 13.48 -14.81
N SER A 115 15.93 12.83 -15.98
CA SER A 115 16.69 13.24 -17.18
C SER A 115 18.20 13.34 -16.95
N ARG A 116 18.80 12.48 -16.12
CA ARG A 116 20.21 12.41 -15.67
C ARG A 116 20.57 13.32 -14.48
N ASP A 117 19.78 14.33 -14.15
CA ASP A 117 20.01 15.19 -12.99
C ASP A 117 19.45 14.56 -11.72
N GLU A 118 20.15 14.72 -10.62
CA GLU A 118 19.63 14.35 -9.31
C GLU A 118 18.44 15.23 -8.96
N ILE A 119 17.39 14.60 -8.43
CA ILE A 119 16.19 15.29 -7.96
C ILE A 119 15.89 14.84 -6.53
N ALA A 120 15.67 15.80 -5.65
CA ALA A 120 15.16 15.49 -4.32
C ALA A 120 13.73 14.96 -4.42
N ILE A 121 13.45 13.88 -3.70
CA ILE A 121 12.15 13.17 -3.78
C ILE A 121 10.99 14.09 -3.37
N GLU A 122 11.25 15.11 -2.56
CA GLU A 122 10.28 16.11 -2.13
C GLU A 122 9.64 16.85 -3.30
N PHE A 123 10.39 17.07 -4.39
CA PHE A 123 9.91 17.75 -5.61
C PHE A 123 9.13 16.84 -6.56
N ILE A 124 9.02 15.54 -6.25
CA ILE A 124 8.20 14.61 -7.02
C ILE A 124 6.76 14.70 -6.51
N SER A 125 5.76 14.69 -7.42
CA SER A 125 4.35 14.71 -7.00
C SER A 125 3.99 13.47 -6.15
N ASN A 126 3.04 13.63 -5.22
CA ASN A 126 2.64 12.56 -4.31
C ASN A 126 2.09 11.34 -5.06
N GLU A 127 1.35 11.55 -6.15
CA GLU A 127 0.93 10.47 -7.04
C GLU A 127 2.12 9.64 -7.54
N LYS A 128 3.17 10.30 -8.05
CA LYS A 128 4.37 9.61 -8.56
C LYS A 128 5.15 8.91 -7.47
N LYS A 129 5.23 9.48 -6.25
CA LYS A 129 5.82 8.82 -5.10
C LYS A 129 5.10 7.52 -4.78
N LEU A 130 3.76 7.57 -4.72
CA LEU A 130 2.95 6.39 -4.43
C LEU A 130 3.02 5.36 -5.56
N CYS A 131 2.95 5.79 -6.83
CA CYS A 131 3.16 4.91 -7.98
C CYS A 131 4.53 4.21 -7.92
N PHE A 132 5.59 4.93 -7.55
CA PHE A 132 6.93 4.36 -7.42
C PHE A 132 6.98 3.30 -6.32
N LEU A 133 6.36 3.56 -5.18
CA LEU A 133 6.23 2.59 -4.10
C LEU A 133 5.50 1.31 -4.56
N LEU A 134 4.37 1.47 -5.26
CA LEU A 134 3.60 0.34 -5.80
C LEU A 134 4.37 -0.45 -6.87
N GLN A 135 5.21 0.23 -7.68
CA GLN A 135 6.10 -0.44 -8.63
C GLN A 135 7.18 -1.28 -7.93
N MET A 136 7.76 -0.78 -6.83
CA MET A 136 8.67 -1.57 -5.99
C MET A 136 7.97 -2.79 -5.39
N LEU A 137 6.74 -2.62 -4.88
CA LEU A 137 5.91 -3.72 -4.38
C LEU A 137 5.62 -4.74 -5.48
N ASN A 138 5.22 -4.31 -6.66
CA ASN A 138 4.98 -5.20 -7.80
C ASN A 138 6.23 -6.03 -8.13
N ALA A 139 7.41 -5.40 -8.16
CA ALA A 139 8.66 -6.12 -8.41
C ALA A 139 8.99 -7.15 -7.31
N ILE A 140 8.72 -6.83 -6.04
CA ILE A 140 8.90 -7.78 -4.93
C ILE A 140 7.91 -8.95 -5.05
N MET A 141 6.65 -8.67 -5.37
CA MET A 141 5.60 -9.68 -5.51
C MET A 141 5.80 -10.63 -6.70
N GLN A 142 6.56 -10.23 -7.70
CA GLN A 142 6.95 -11.12 -8.80
C GLN A 142 7.86 -12.25 -8.34
N GLU A 143 8.68 -12.00 -7.33
CA GLU A 143 9.70 -12.94 -6.84
C GLU A 143 9.31 -13.62 -5.51
N GLN A 144 8.36 -13.04 -4.79
CA GLN A 144 7.98 -13.50 -3.45
C GLN A 144 6.46 -13.58 -3.32
N THR A 145 5.97 -14.70 -2.80
CA THR A 145 4.53 -14.96 -2.60
C THR A 145 4.03 -14.70 -1.18
N LYS A 146 4.78 -13.92 -0.39
CA LYS A 146 4.37 -13.59 0.99
C LYS A 146 3.11 -12.72 0.97
N PRO A 147 2.06 -13.07 1.74
CA PRO A 147 0.86 -12.26 1.81
C PRO A 147 1.12 -10.83 2.29
N ILE A 148 0.58 -9.86 1.56
CA ILE A 148 0.71 -8.42 1.84
C ILE A 148 -0.69 -7.83 2.00
N LEU A 149 -0.88 -7.06 3.07
CA LEU A 149 -2.02 -6.18 3.27
C LEU A 149 -1.53 -4.73 3.24
N LEU A 150 -1.92 -3.98 2.22
CA LEU A 150 -1.65 -2.56 2.09
C LEU A 150 -2.84 -1.75 2.56
N VAL A 151 -2.66 -0.96 3.61
CA VAL A 151 -3.68 -0.10 4.18
C VAL A 151 -3.34 1.35 3.85
N LEU A 152 -4.19 1.99 3.06
CA LEU A 152 -4.03 3.39 2.64
C LEU A 152 -5.11 4.24 3.29
N LYS A 153 -4.69 5.23 4.08
CA LYS A 153 -5.59 6.14 4.79
C LYS A 153 -5.43 7.57 4.24
N ASN A 154 -6.52 8.30 4.20
CA ASN A 154 -6.51 9.74 3.90
C ASN A 154 -5.79 10.10 2.59
N LEU A 155 -5.90 9.26 1.55
CA LEU A 155 -5.29 9.56 0.23
C LEU A 155 -5.80 10.89 -0.34
N ASP A 156 -7.00 11.26 0.01
CA ASP A 156 -7.71 12.47 -0.36
C ASP A 156 -7.09 13.75 0.25
N ASP A 157 -6.27 13.65 1.30
CA ASP A 157 -5.56 14.79 1.88
C ASP A 157 -4.37 15.25 1.02
N TYR A 158 -3.81 14.36 0.20
CA TYR A 158 -2.58 14.63 -0.56
C TYR A 158 -2.62 14.23 -2.03
N LEU A 159 -3.74 13.67 -2.53
CA LEU A 159 -3.97 13.37 -3.94
C LEU A 159 -5.17 14.17 -4.45
N THR A 160 -5.14 14.57 -5.72
CA THR A 160 -6.35 15.00 -6.43
C THR A 160 -7.24 13.79 -6.69
N TYR A 161 -8.55 14.01 -6.92
CA TYR A 161 -9.49 12.93 -7.22
C TYR A 161 -9.04 12.08 -8.43
N ASP A 162 -8.58 12.72 -9.51
CA ASP A 162 -8.10 12.00 -10.69
C ASP A 162 -6.87 11.14 -10.39
N SER A 163 -5.96 11.64 -9.54
CA SER A 163 -4.80 10.88 -9.07
C SER A 163 -5.22 9.70 -8.19
N PHE A 164 -6.20 9.92 -7.31
CA PHE A 164 -6.78 8.87 -6.47
C PHE A 164 -7.38 7.75 -7.32
N VAL A 165 -8.19 8.09 -8.35
CA VAL A 165 -8.78 7.10 -9.25
C VAL A 165 -7.71 6.28 -9.97
N ARG A 166 -6.65 6.91 -10.49
CA ARG A 166 -5.55 6.18 -11.14
C ARG A 166 -4.82 5.23 -10.18
N ILE A 167 -4.59 5.66 -8.95
CA ILE A 167 -4.00 4.80 -7.91
C ILE A 167 -4.93 3.63 -7.58
N ALA A 168 -6.22 3.87 -7.39
CA ALA A 168 -7.20 2.82 -7.11
C ALA A 168 -7.28 1.78 -8.23
N GLN A 169 -7.28 2.22 -9.50
CA GLN A 169 -7.21 1.34 -10.66
C GLN A 169 -5.95 0.47 -10.65
N TYR A 170 -4.80 1.07 -10.37
CA TYR A 170 -3.54 0.31 -10.31
C TYR A 170 -3.52 -0.69 -9.15
N LEU A 171 -4.12 -0.36 -8.02
CA LEU A 171 -4.29 -1.28 -6.88
C LEU A 171 -5.23 -2.44 -7.24
N GLU A 172 -6.32 -2.18 -7.95
CA GLU A 172 -7.23 -3.21 -8.46
C GLU A 172 -6.49 -4.18 -9.40
N GLU A 173 -5.69 -3.63 -10.35
CA GLU A 173 -4.86 -4.45 -11.25
C GLU A 173 -3.88 -5.34 -10.47
N LEU A 174 -3.21 -4.80 -9.44
CA LEU A 174 -2.29 -5.57 -8.62
C LEU A 174 -3.01 -6.65 -7.80
N SER A 175 -4.16 -6.35 -7.22
CA SER A 175 -4.96 -7.32 -6.45
C SER A 175 -5.50 -8.44 -7.33
N ASN A 176 -5.90 -8.13 -8.56
CA ASN A 176 -6.31 -9.13 -9.54
C ASN A 176 -5.14 -10.00 -10.02
N LYS A 177 -3.93 -9.44 -10.11
CA LYS A 177 -2.74 -10.14 -10.55
C LYS A 177 -2.15 -11.04 -9.47
N TYR A 178 -2.22 -10.63 -8.20
CA TYR A 178 -1.59 -11.33 -7.07
C TYR A 178 -2.62 -11.70 -6.00
N PRO A 179 -3.06 -12.97 -5.91
CA PRO A 179 -4.09 -13.41 -4.94
C PRO A 179 -3.70 -13.20 -3.47
N TYR A 180 -2.41 -13.05 -3.20
CA TYR A 180 -1.86 -12.81 -1.86
C TYR A 180 -1.63 -11.32 -1.55
N PHE A 181 -2.06 -10.42 -2.44
CA PHE A 181 -2.02 -8.97 -2.24
C PHE A 181 -3.43 -8.43 -2.03
N ASN A 182 -3.65 -7.81 -0.89
CA ASN A 182 -4.92 -7.19 -0.54
C ASN A 182 -4.71 -5.73 -0.19
N THR A 183 -5.69 -4.89 -0.50
CA THR A 183 -5.66 -3.46 -0.18
C THR A 183 -6.91 -3.02 0.55
N ILE A 184 -6.76 -2.09 1.48
CA ILE A 184 -7.88 -1.39 2.12
C ILE A 184 -7.65 0.10 1.98
N LEU A 185 -8.66 0.80 1.46
CA LEU A 185 -8.68 2.26 1.31
C LEU A 185 -9.62 2.87 2.34
N PHE A 186 -9.12 3.82 3.14
CA PHE A 186 -9.91 4.62 4.07
C PHE A 186 -9.84 6.09 3.67
N PRO A 187 -10.78 6.59 2.84
CA PRO A 187 -10.86 8.02 2.54
C PRO A 187 -11.37 8.79 3.76
N SER A 188 -10.94 10.06 3.90
CA SER A 188 -11.42 10.97 4.94
C SER A 188 -12.45 11.96 4.42
N GLN A 189 -12.45 12.25 3.12
CA GLN A 189 -13.35 13.23 2.49
C GLN A 189 -14.47 12.56 1.71
N GLU A 190 -15.60 13.22 1.71
CA GLU A 190 -16.76 12.83 0.91
C GLU A 190 -16.43 12.80 -0.58
N GLY A 191 -16.88 11.76 -1.28
CA GLY A 191 -16.70 11.62 -2.72
C GLY A 191 -15.38 10.99 -3.17
N TYR A 192 -14.41 10.78 -2.28
CA TYR A 192 -13.22 10.01 -2.59
C TYR A 192 -13.46 8.52 -2.44
N LEU A 193 -14.31 8.01 -3.30
CA LEU A 193 -14.65 6.60 -3.37
C LEU A 193 -14.47 6.11 -4.81
N TYR A 194 -13.74 5.02 -4.98
CA TYR A 194 -13.57 4.36 -6.27
C TYR A 194 -14.66 3.31 -6.42
N LEU A 195 -15.65 3.62 -7.27
CA LEU A 195 -16.79 2.73 -7.55
C LEU A 195 -16.80 2.34 -9.02
N THR A 196 -16.80 1.06 -9.24
CA THR A 196 -17.14 0.38 -10.51
C THR A 196 -18.19 -0.67 -10.23
N GLU A 197 -18.77 -1.26 -11.27
CA GLU A 197 -19.68 -2.40 -11.12
C GLU A 197 -19.01 -3.57 -10.37
N ALA A 198 -17.72 -3.82 -10.65
CA ALA A 198 -16.95 -4.89 -10.04
C ALA A 198 -16.52 -4.61 -8.60
N THR A 199 -16.25 -3.34 -8.25
CA THR A 199 -15.75 -2.98 -6.92
C THR A 199 -16.85 -2.61 -5.92
N LEU A 200 -18.11 -2.49 -6.36
CA LEU A 200 -19.21 -2.03 -5.51
C LEU A 200 -19.38 -2.91 -4.25
N GLU A 201 -19.36 -4.22 -4.40
CA GLU A 201 -19.54 -5.17 -3.30
C GLU A 201 -18.39 -5.13 -2.27
N THR A 202 -17.23 -4.56 -2.63
CA THR A 202 -16.08 -4.45 -1.74
C THR A 202 -16.14 -3.21 -0.85
N VAL A 203 -17.12 -2.32 -1.07
CA VAL A 203 -17.27 -1.09 -0.30
C VAL A 203 -18.06 -1.35 0.97
N ASN A 204 -17.44 -1.03 2.08
CA ASN A 204 -18.07 -1.05 3.40
C ASN A 204 -18.35 0.38 3.85
N ILE A 205 -19.58 0.62 4.25
CA ILE A 205 -20.04 1.90 4.80
C ILE A 205 -20.12 1.72 6.32
N VAL A 206 -19.34 2.53 7.02
CA VAL A 206 -19.25 2.49 8.49
C VAL A 206 -19.94 3.73 9.05
N SER A 207 -21.09 3.52 9.69
CA SER A 207 -21.83 4.56 10.43
C SER A 207 -22.22 4.00 11.79
N ASP A 208 -23.50 4.10 12.19
CA ASP A 208 -24.03 3.46 13.40
C ASP A 208 -23.94 1.92 13.33
N ARG A 209 -23.83 1.40 12.13
CA ARG A 209 -23.58 -0.02 11.81
C ARG A 209 -22.65 -0.13 10.60
N ILE A 210 -22.16 -1.34 10.33
CA ILE A 210 -21.34 -1.65 9.16
C ILE A 210 -22.22 -2.33 8.12
N GLU A 211 -22.34 -1.72 6.96
CA GLU A 211 -23.10 -2.25 5.82
C GLU A 211 -22.21 -2.27 4.58
N HIS A 212 -22.53 -3.14 3.63
CA HIS A 212 -21.86 -3.21 2.34
C HIS A 212 -22.89 -3.11 1.21
N TYR A 213 -22.45 -2.63 0.06
CA TYR A 213 -23.31 -2.65 -1.11
C TYR A 213 -23.53 -4.09 -1.61
N PRO A 214 -24.76 -4.44 -2.03
CA PRO A 214 -25.00 -5.70 -2.73
C PRO A 214 -24.46 -5.62 -4.17
N ALA A 215 -24.51 -6.74 -4.90
CA ALA A 215 -24.14 -6.81 -6.30
C ALA A 215 -24.78 -5.68 -7.13
N PHE A 216 -24.00 -5.07 -8.02
CA PHE A 216 -24.45 -3.93 -8.85
C PHE A 216 -25.77 -4.21 -9.57
N THR A 217 -25.90 -5.37 -10.21
CA THR A 217 -27.09 -5.76 -10.94
C THR A 217 -28.34 -5.81 -10.06
N PHE A 218 -28.21 -6.28 -8.83
CA PHE A 218 -29.32 -6.30 -7.86
C PHE A 218 -29.69 -4.88 -7.43
N LEU A 219 -28.69 -4.08 -7.01
CA LEU A 219 -28.91 -2.72 -6.53
C LEU A 219 -29.50 -1.81 -7.61
N TYR A 220 -28.96 -1.88 -8.83
CA TYR A 220 -29.42 -1.07 -9.96
C TYR A 220 -30.82 -1.47 -10.42
N THR A 221 -31.14 -2.76 -10.47
CA THR A 221 -32.51 -3.24 -10.80
C THR A 221 -33.51 -2.73 -9.78
N ARG A 222 -33.22 -2.81 -8.48
CA ARG A 222 -34.07 -2.30 -7.41
C ARG A 222 -34.23 -0.79 -7.48
N TYR A 223 -33.15 -0.06 -7.75
CA TYR A 223 -33.17 1.37 -7.98
C TYR A 223 -34.12 1.74 -9.13
N GLN A 224 -34.01 1.11 -10.28
CA GLN A 224 -34.88 1.35 -11.43
C GLN A 224 -36.35 1.09 -11.12
N GLN A 225 -36.68 0.01 -10.40
CA GLN A 225 -38.02 -0.33 -9.97
C GLN A 225 -38.63 0.67 -8.98
N SER A 226 -37.83 1.27 -8.16
CA SER A 226 -38.23 2.21 -7.10
C SER A 226 -38.16 3.67 -7.52
N TYR A 227 -37.61 3.96 -8.70
CA TYR A 227 -37.46 5.34 -9.17
C TYR A 227 -38.81 5.95 -9.54
N PRO A 228 -39.12 7.19 -9.06
CA PRO A 228 -40.45 7.77 -9.14
C PRO A 228 -40.86 8.27 -10.56
N SER A 229 -39.95 8.19 -11.53
CA SER A 229 -40.21 8.62 -12.90
C SER A 229 -39.83 7.55 -13.93
N THR A 230 -40.24 7.75 -15.20
CA THR A 230 -39.96 6.83 -16.32
C THR A 230 -38.50 6.90 -16.82
N SER A 231 -37.69 7.81 -16.28
CA SER A 231 -36.32 8.04 -16.73
C SER A 231 -35.36 7.97 -15.53
N PRO A 232 -35.07 6.77 -15.01
CA PRO A 232 -34.04 6.59 -13.98
C PRO A 232 -32.66 6.94 -14.54
N LEU A 233 -31.67 7.19 -13.66
CA LEU A 233 -30.29 7.39 -14.07
C LEU A 233 -29.75 6.17 -14.84
N GLY A 234 -28.89 6.43 -15.82
CA GLY A 234 -28.08 5.38 -16.43
C GLY A 234 -27.03 4.80 -15.45
N GLU A 235 -26.40 3.69 -15.79
CA GLU A 235 -25.48 2.97 -14.89
C GLU A 235 -24.33 3.86 -14.38
N LYS A 236 -23.71 4.64 -15.27
CA LYS A 236 -22.61 5.55 -14.90
C LYS A 236 -23.07 6.69 -13.99
N GLU A 237 -24.22 7.28 -14.29
CA GLU A 237 -24.82 8.35 -13.48
C GLU A 237 -25.24 7.80 -12.12
N PHE A 238 -25.76 6.59 -12.07
CA PHE A 238 -26.14 5.92 -10.83
C PHE A 238 -24.90 5.64 -9.95
N LEU A 239 -23.80 5.10 -10.48
CA LEU A 239 -22.55 4.92 -9.76
C LEU A 239 -21.99 6.26 -9.25
N ASN A 240 -22.06 7.33 -10.05
CA ASN A 240 -21.68 8.67 -9.62
C ASN A 240 -22.56 9.18 -8.48
N SER A 241 -23.87 8.93 -8.54
CA SER A 241 -24.79 9.28 -7.47
C SER A 241 -24.47 8.49 -6.19
N LEU A 242 -24.26 7.16 -6.29
CA LEU A 242 -23.85 6.32 -5.16
C LEU A 242 -22.58 6.86 -4.50
N ARG A 243 -21.57 7.25 -5.29
CA ARG A 243 -20.34 7.83 -4.77
C ARG A 243 -20.58 9.07 -3.93
N LYS A 244 -21.48 9.97 -4.37
CA LYS A 244 -21.80 11.21 -3.67
C LYS A 244 -22.60 10.94 -2.39
N ILE A 245 -23.50 9.95 -2.39
CA ILE A 245 -24.37 9.69 -1.25
C ILE A 245 -23.77 8.72 -0.23
N SER A 246 -22.67 8.05 -0.53
CA SER A 246 -22.10 7.00 0.32
C SER A 246 -21.81 7.47 1.75
N SER A 247 -21.36 8.70 1.93
CA SER A 247 -21.11 9.30 3.25
C SER A 247 -22.37 9.66 4.03
N TYR A 248 -23.52 9.70 3.38
CA TYR A 248 -24.82 10.03 3.98
C TYR A 248 -25.67 8.79 4.26
N LEU A 249 -25.27 7.64 3.72
CA LEU A 249 -26.01 6.40 3.93
C LEU A 249 -25.94 5.95 5.39
N PHE A 250 -27.08 5.52 5.90
CA PHE A 250 -27.21 4.96 7.26
C PHE A 250 -26.82 5.94 8.39
N SER A 251 -26.80 7.23 8.11
CA SER A 251 -26.55 8.27 9.11
C SER A 251 -27.87 8.78 9.68
N SER A 252 -27.95 8.90 10.98
CA SER A 252 -29.05 9.55 11.69
C SER A 252 -28.97 11.08 11.66
N ASP A 253 -27.83 11.63 11.19
CA ASP A 253 -27.61 13.10 11.13
C ASP A 253 -28.20 13.70 9.87
N ILE A 254 -29.47 14.12 9.95
CA ILE A 254 -30.25 14.71 8.88
C ILE A 254 -29.68 16.07 8.40
N ASN A 255 -28.88 16.76 9.22
CA ASN A 255 -28.38 18.11 8.90
C ASN A 255 -27.29 18.11 7.81
N ARG A 256 -26.66 16.96 7.52
CA ARG A 256 -25.66 16.83 6.46
C ARG A 256 -26.23 16.73 5.05
N VAL A 257 -27.51 16.43 4.90
CA VAL A 257 -28.17 16.10 3.61
C VAL A 257 -28.46 17.33 2.74
N VAL A 258 -28.24 18.54 3.24
CA VAL A 258 -28.69 19.80 2.60
C VAL A 258 -27.94 20.19 1.33
N SER A 259 -26.79 19.56 1.04
CA SER A 259 -25.94 19.91 -0.12
C SER A 259 -26.09 19.01 -1.34
N LEU A 260 -26.95 17.98 -1.27
CA LEU A 260 -27.15 17.04 -2.38
C LEU A 260 -28.15 17.60 -3.41
N ALA A 261 -27.91 17.29 -4.69
CA ALA A 261 -28.88 17.56 -5.75
C ALA A 261 -30.14 16.67 -5.58
N ASP A 262 -31.30 17.14 -6.06
CA ASP A 262 -32.57 16.42 -5.93
C ASP A 262 -32.47 14.96 -6.40
N ILE A 263 -31.75 14.71 -7.49
CA ILE A 263 -31.57 13.38 -8.06
C ILE A 263 -30.74 12.47 -7.13
N ASP A 264 -29.71 13.02 -6.48
CA ASP A 264 -28.87 12.30 -5.49
C ASP A 264 -29.69 12.03 -4.22
N LEU A 265 -30.56 12.97 -3.81
CA LEU A 265 -31.50 12.78 -2.69
C LEU A 265 -32.51 11.65 -2.95
N VAL A 266 -33.04 11.57 -4.17
CA VAL A 266 -33.94 10.46 -4.57
C VAL A 266 -33.18 9.14 -4.48
N THR A 267 -31.95 9.11 -5.01
CA THR A 267 -31.09 7.91 -4.94
C THR A 267 -30.81 7.51 -3.49
N LEU A 268 -30.47 8.46 -2.63
CA LEU A 268 -30.23 8.26 -1.19
C LEU A 268 -31.46 7.61 -0.51
N LYS A 269 -32.67 8.15 -0.74
CA LYS A 269 -33.90 7.62 -0.17
C LYS A 269 -34.19 6.21 -0.63
N ILE A 270 -33.99 5.93 -1.93
CA ILE A 270 -34.19 4.59 -2.48
C ILE A 270 -33.21 3.59 -1.85
N VAL A 271 -31.92 3.93 -1.84
CA VAL A 271 -30.89 3.03 -1.29
C VAL A 271 -31.13 2.78 0.19
N ASN A 272 -31.40 3.83 1.01
CA ASN A 272 -31.73 3.66 2.41
C ASN A 272 -32.96 2.75 2.62
N SER A 273 -34.00 2.91 1.79
CA SER A 273 -35.20 2.08 1.93
C SER A 273 -34.95 0.60 1.65
N LEU A 274 -33.98 0.27 0.79
CA LEU A 274 -33.59 -1.13 0.51
C LEU A 274 -32.95 -1.81 1.73
N TYR A 275 -32.36 -1.03 2.63
CA TYR A 275 -31.78 -1.52 3.88
C TYR A 275 -32.71 -1.33 5.09
N GLN A 276 -33.99 -0.96 4.87
CA GLN A 276 -34.97 -0.70 5.93
C GLN A 276 -34.54 0.42 6.91
N TYR A 277 -33.99 1.50 6.35
CA TYR A 277 -33.54 2.66 7.09
C TYR A 277 -34.50 3.84 6.96
#